data_936419565fa191cb66ed043defff4a62
#
_entry.id   936419565fa191cb66ed043defff4a62
#
_cell.length_a   1.000
_cell.length_b   1.000
_cell.length_c   1.000
_cell.angle_alpha   90.00
_cell.angle_beta   90.00
_cell.angle_gamma   90.00
#
_symmetry.space_group_name_H-M   'P 1'
#
loop_
_entity.id
_entity.type
_entity.pdbx_description
1 polymer ?
#
loop_
_entity_poly.entity_id
_entity_poly.type
_entity_poly.pdbx_seq_one_letter_code
_entity_poly.pdbx_strand_id
1 'polypeptide(L)'
;MPSISVIVPVYQAEKFLHRCLDSMARQTFSDWELILVDDGSTDGSAALCDQFAAKDGRVRVFHRKKNHGVSEARNLGLNEAKGDFITFLDADDCYEFQALETLWNLREQSGADAAACGLTYLLPDGKQSAQSQLPAGIYGEKEIREKLTGPLVGDRLTQPVFN
;
A
#
# COMPACT_ATOMS: atom_id res chain seq x y z
N MET A 1 -8.96 10.15 -14.94
CA MET A 1 -8.27 8.92 -14.44
C MET A 1 -7.79 9.25 -13.05
N PRO A 2 -7.73 8.31 -12.12
CA PRO A 2 -7.25 8.60 -10.77
C PRO A 2 -5.75 8.99 -10.80
N SER A 3 -5.31 9.81 -9.86
CA SER A 3 -3.88 10.14 -9.73
C SER A 3 -3.09 8.99 -9.09
N ILE A 4 -3.70 8.28 -8.15
CA ILE A 4 -3.02 7.21 -7.40
C ILE A 4 -3.83 5.92 -7.48
N SER A 5 -3.17 4.80 -7.85
CA SER A 5 -3.69 3.45 -7.66
C SER A 5 -3.09 2.84 -6.40
N VAL A 6 -3.94 2.51 -5.45
CA VAL A 6 -3.55 1.77 -4.23
C VAL A 6 -3.86 0.30 -4.45
N ILE A 7 -2.87 -0.56 -4.34
CA ILE A 7 -2.98 -2.01 -4.57
C ILE A 7 -2.88 -2.73 -3.23
N VAL A 8 -3.90 -3.52 -2.90
CA VAL A 8 -3.97 -4.32 -1.68
C VAL A 8 -4.05 -5.80 -2.04
N PRO A 9 -2.96 -6.56 -1.89
CA PRO A 9 -3.03 -8.01 -1.96
C PRO A 9 -3.72 -8.56 -0.72
N VAL A 10 -4.74 -9.39 -0.90
CA VAL A 10 -5.56 -9.94 0.19
C VAL A 10 -5.45 -11.46 0.18
N TYR A 11 -5.07 -12.06 1.31
CA TYR A 11 -5.13 -13.49 1.53
C TYR A 11 -5.30 -13.80 3.00
N GLN A 12 -6.41 -14.47 3.38
CA GLN A 12 -6.73 -14.87 4.77
C GLN A 12 -6.61 -13.69 5.76
N ALA A 13 -7.11 -12.52 5.39
CA ALA A 13 -6.93 -11.27 6.10
C ALA A 13 -8.19 -10.77 6.85
N GLU A 14 -9.22 -11.59 6.99
CA GLU A 14 -10.53 -11.24 7.55
C GLU A 14 -10.44 -10.42 8.84
N LYS A 15 -9.50 -10.77 9.72
CA LYS A 15 -9.32 -10.11 11.03
C LYS A 15 -8.81 -8.66 10.94
N PHE A 16 -8.09 -8.32 9.89
CA PHE A 16 -7.37 -7.04 9.77
C PHE A 16 -7.93 -6.16 8.65
N LEU A 17 -8.47 -6.78 7.61
CA LEU A 17 -8.88 -6.13 6.37
C LEU A 17 -9.85 -4.97 6.59
N HIS A 18 -10.77 -5.07 7.54
CA HIS A 18 -11.71 -4.00 7.85
C HIS A 18 -10.99 -2.70 8.22
N ARG A 19 -9.95 -2.78 9.06
CA ARG A 19 -9.16 -1.62 9.47
C ARG A 19 -8.35 -1.02 8.30
N CYS A 20 -7.79 -1.88 7.46
CA CYS A 20 -7.11 -1.48 6.23
C CYS A 20 -8.07 -0.67 5.33
N LEU A 21 -9.23 -1.22 5.02
CA LEU A 21 -10.23 -0.60 4.14
C LEU A 21 -10.79 0.70 4.72
N ASP A 22 -11.07 0.74 6.02
CA ASP A 22 -11.51 1.97 6.71
C ASP A 22 -10.45 3.08 6.64
N SER A 23 -9.16 2.74 6.69
CA SER A 23 -8.08 3.72 6.56
C SER A 23 -8.06 4.36 5.17
N MET A 24 -8.41 3.59 4.15
CA MET A 24 -8.56 4.09 2.78
C MET A 24 -9.79 4.99 2.63
N ALA A 25 -10.94 4.59 3.18
CA ALA A 25 -12.16 5.40 3.13
C ALA A 25 -11.99 6.79 3.77
N ARG A 26 -11.09 6.92 4.74
CA ARG A 26 -10.85 8.15 5.50
C ARG A 26 -9.77 9.04 4.92
N GLN A 27 -9.10 8.68 3.83
CA GLN A 27 -8.05 9.51 3.25
C GLN A 27 -8.57 10.89 2.85
N THR A 28 -7.84 11.94 3.19
CA THR A 28 -8.16 13.33 2.82
C THR A 28 -7.97 13.58 1.33
N PHE A 29 -6.99 12.93 0.72
CA PHE A 29 -6.83 12.94 -0.73
C PHE A 29 -7.90 12.05 -1.37
N SER A 30 -8.66 12.56 -2.34
CA SER A 30 -9.82 11.87 -2.90
C SER A 30 -9.59 11.24 -4.28
N ASP A 31 -8.54 11.67 -5.00
CA ASP A 31 -8.28 11.25 -6.39
C ASP A 31 -7.43 9.97 -6.46
N TRP A 32 -7.97 8.89 -5.91
CA TRP A 32 -7.37 7.56 -5.91
C TRP A 32 -8.36 6.50 -6.38
N GLU A 33 -7.84 5.37 -6.84
CA GLU A 33 -8.57 4.10 -6.94
C GLU A 33 -7.95 3.08 -5.98
N LEU A 34 -8.76 2.12 -5.53
CA LEU A 34 -8.32 1.00 -4.71
C LEU A 34 -8.53 -0.31 -5.46
N ILE A 35 -7.46 -1.08 -5.61
CA ILE A 35 -7.46 -2.36 -6.29
C ILE A 35 -7.23 -3.45 -5.26
N LEU A 36 -8.28 -4.18 -4.90
CA LEU A 36 -8.23 -5.32 -3.99
C LEU A 36 -8.02 -6.60 -4.80
N VAL A 37 -6.96 -7.31 -4.53
CA VAL A 37 -6.67 -8.59 -5.19
C VAL A 37 -6.75 -9.71 -4.17
N ASP A 38 -7.89 -10.36 -4.12
CA ASP A 38 -8.10 -11.55 -3.28
C ASP A 38 -7.44 -12.77 -3.93
N ASP A 39 -6.37 -13.23 -3.35
CA ASP A 39 -5.55 -14.34 -3.84
C ASP A 39 -6.08 -15.70 -3.40
N GLY A 40 -7.39 -15.91 -3.55
CA GLY A 40 -8.05 -17.18 -3.26
C GLY A 40 -8.25 -17.44 -1.77
N SER A 41 -8.68 -16.42 -1.03
CA SER A 41 -9.04 -16.57 0.40
C SER A 41 -10.19 -17.54 0.60
N THR A 42 -10.16 -18.26 1.71
CA THR A 42 -11.20 -19.21 2.15
C THR A 42 -11.94 -18.76 3.42
N ASP A 43 -11.52 -17.62 3.98
CA ASP A 43 -12.17 -16.94 5.11
C ASP A 43 -13.15 -15.85 4.61
N GLY A 44 -13.57 -14.93 5.48
CA GLY A 44 -14.47 -13.84 5.14
C GLY A 44 -13.85 -12.71 4.29
N SER A 45 -12.57 -12.77 3.93
CA SER A 45 -11.86 -11.69 3.23
C SER A 45 -12.50 -11.30 1.90
N ALA A 46 -12.85 -12.29 1.06
CA ALA A 46 -13.47 -12.05 -0.24
C ALA A 46 -14.80 -11.27 -0.09
N ALA A 47 -15.63 -11.69 0.85
CA ALA A 47 -16.91 -11.04 1.11
C ALA A 47 -16.75 -9.60 1.64
N LEU A 48 -15.72 -9.33 2.44
CA LEU A 48 -15.39 -7.98 2.91
C LEU A 48 -14.95 -7.08 1.77
N CYS A 49 -14.14 -7.59 0.83
CA CYS A 49 -13.75 -6.85 -0.37
C CYS A 49 -14.97 -6.44 -1.19
N ASP A 50 -15.88 -7.37 -1.46
CA ASP A 50 -17.10 -7.11 -2.24
C ASP A 50 -18.02 -6.11 -1.56
N GLN A 51 -18.21 -6.24 -0.25
CA GLN A 51 -19.02 -5.31 0.54
C GLN A 51 -18.45 -3.89 0.51
N PHE A 52 -17.13 -3.76 0.51
CA PHE A 52 -16.48 -2.45 0.45
C PHE A 52 -16.61 -1.85 -0.96
N ALA A 53 -16.37 -2.62 -2.00
CA ALA A 53 -16.53 -2.18 -3.38
C ALA A 53 -17.97 -1.78 -3.71
N ALA A 54 -18.96 -2.43 -3.12
CA ALA A 54 -20.36 -2.06 -3.29
C ALA A 54 -20.72 -0.68 -2.71
N LYS A 55 -19.90 -0.13 -1.81
CA LYS A 55 -20.13 1.16 -1.14
C LYS A 55 -19.34 2.31 -1.76
N ASP A 56 -18.25 2.03 -2.45
CA ASP A 56 -17.36 3.05 -3.02
C ASP A 56 -16.96 2.68 -4.45
N GLY A 57 -17.45 3.44 -5.41
CA GLY A 57 -17.18 3.21 -6.84
C GLY A 57 -15.72 3.37 -7.28
N ARG A 58 -14.84 3.84 -6.39
CA ARG A 58 -13.39 3.90 -6.64
C ARG A 58 -12.70 2.57 -6.38
N VAL A 59 -13.41 1.58 -5.82
CA VAL A 59 -12.87 0.29 -5.42
C VAL A 59 -13.18 -0.77 -6.46
N ARG A 60 -12.17 -1.52 -6.86
CA ARG A 60 -12.27 -2.65 -7.79
C ARG A 60 -11.72 -3.90 -7.13
N VAL A 61 -12.41 -5.03 -7.28
CA VAL A 61 -12.01 -6.31 -6.68
C VAL A 61 -11.71 -7.32 -7.76
N PHE A 62 -10.64 -8.07 -7.58
CA PHE A 62 -10.23 -9.17 -8.43
C PHE A 62 -10.04 -10.44 -7.58
N HIS A 63 -10.88 -11.44 -7.81
CA HIS A 63 -10.80 -12.72 -7.12
C HIS A 63 -10.03 -13.74 -7.94
N ARG A 64 -9.06 -14.38 -7.32
CA ARG A 64 -8.34 -15.52 -7.89
C ARG A 64 -8.90 -16.83 -7.32
N LYS A 65 -8.88 -17.88 -8.12
CA LYS A 65 -9.43 -19.19 -7.70
C LYS A 65 -8.60 -19.90 -6.64
N LYS A 66 -7.32 -19.57 -6.53
CA LYS A 66 -6.36 -20.17 -5.58
C LYS A 66 -5.21 -19.21 -5.32
N ASN A 67 -4.53 -19.41 -4.20
CA ASN A 67 -3.36 -18.66 -3.82
C ASN A 67 -2.18 -18.93 -4.77
N HIS A 68 -1.54 -17.86 -5.23
CA HIS A 68 -0.32 -17.88 -6.03
C HIS A 68 0.78 -16.98 -5.43
N GLY A 69 0.51 -16.40 -4.27
CA GLY A 69 1.45 -15.58 -3.52
C GLY A 69 1.31 -14.07 -3.79
N VAL A 70 1.82 -13.29 -2.84
CA VAL A 70 1.67 -11.85 -2.77
C VAL A 70 2.24 -11.13 -4.01
N SER A 71 3.34 -11.61 -4.57
CA SER A 71 3.96 -11.01 -5.76
C SER A 71 3.04 -11.10 -6.98
N GLU A 72 2.40 -12.25 -7.19
CA GLU A 72 1.45 -12.44 -8.27
C GLU A 72 0.17 -11.60 -8.08
N ALA A 73 -0.28 -11.45 -6.83
CA ALA A 73 -1.41 -10.59 -6.52
C ALA A 73 -1.06 -9.10 -6.80
N ARG A 74 0.13 -8.65 -6.40
CA ARG A 74 0.62 -7.30 -6.71
C ARG A 74 0.77 -7.07 -8.21
N ASN A 75 1.30 -8.04 -8.97
CA ASN A 75 1.42 -7.96 -10.42
C ASN A 75 0.07 -7.84 -11.11
N LEU A 76 -0.94 -8.59 -10.66
CA LEU A 76 -2.30 -8.43 -11.16
C LEU A 76 -2.82 -7.01 -10.88
N GLY A 77 -2.63 -6.49 -9.67
CA GLY A 77 -3.00 -5.13 -9.32
C GLY A 77 -2.31 -4.09 -10.21
N LEU A 78 -1.01 -4.26 -10.48
CA LEU A 78 -0.24 -3.39 -11.38
C LEU A 78 -0.79 -3.38 -12.80
N ASN A 79 -1.15 -4.54 -13.35
CA ASN A 79 -1.74 -4.64 -14.70
C ASN A 79 -3.12 -3.97 -14.81
N GLU A 80 -3.83 -3.87 -13.70
CA GLU A 80 -5.17 -3.27 -13.62
C GLU A 80 -5.17 -1.80 -13.22
N ALA A 81 -4.04 -1.29 -12.74
CA ALA A 81 -3.88 0.08 -12.29
C ALA A 81 -4.09 1.10 -13.42
N LYS A 82 -4.76 2.21 -13.11
CA LYS A 82 -5.07 3.31 -14.03
C LYS A 82 -4.52 4.65 -13.57
N GLY A 83 -4.01 4.72 -12.34
CA GLY A 83 -3.40 5.91 -11.77
C GLY A 83 -1.99 6.15 -12.32
N ASP A 84 -1.61 7.41 -12.37
CA ASP A 84 -0.26 7.81 -12.79
C ASP A 84 0.80 7.35 -11.76
N PHE A 85 0.40 7.18 -10.50
CA PHE A 85 1.25 6.73 -9.40
C PHE A 85 0.67 5.48 -8.75
N ILE A 86 1.58 4.64 -8.27
CA ILE A 86 1.25 3.37 -7.64
C ILE A 86 1.74 3.37 -6.20
N THR A 87 0.93 2.82 -5.31
CA THR A 87 1.35 2.46 -3.96
C THR A 87 0.77 1.10 -3.55
N PHE A 88 1.47 0.41 -2.67
CA PHE A 88 1.01 -0.86 -2.09
C PHE A 88 0.63 -0.64 -0.63
N LEU A 89 -0.42 -1.32 -0.21
CA LEU A 89 -0.83 -1.38 1.19
C LEU A 89 -1.13 -2.84 1.53
N ASP A 90 -0.47 -3.40 2.51
CA ASP A 90 -0.73 -4.77 2.92
C ASP A 90 -2.05 -4.84 3.72
N ALA A 91 -2.77 -5.94 3.60
CA ALA A 91 -4.14 -6.07 4.11
C ALA A 91 -4.24 -6.03 5.66
N ASP A 92 -3.13 -6.18 6.36
CA ASP A 92 -2.99 -6.08 7.82
C ASP A 92 -2.47 -4.70 8.29
N ASP A 93 -2.09 -3.83 7.35
CA ASP A 93 -1.64 -2.48 7.61
C ASP A 93 -2.76 -1.43 7.42
N CYS A 94 -2.47 -0.18 7.77
CA CYS A 94 -3.38 0.95 7.54
C CYS A 94 -2.58 2.23 7.27
N TYR A 95 -3.14 3.10 6.44
CA TYR A 95 -2.62 4.43 6.25
C TYR A 95 -3.10 5.39 7.32
N GLU A 96 -2.24 6.31 7.72
CA GLU A 96 -2.65 7.49 8.47
C GLU A 96 -3.59 8.36 7.62
N PHE A 97 -4.45 9.11 8.29
CA PHE A 97 -5.53 9.90 7.70
C PHE A 97 -5.10 10.81 6.52
N GLN A 98 -3.91 11.40 6.57
CA GLN A 98 -3.37 12.31 5.56
C GLN A 98 -2.24 11.68 4.72
N ALA A 99 -2.07 10.37 4.75
CA ALA A 99 -0.91 9.73 4.15
C ALA A 99 -0.81 9.99 2.64
N LEU A 100 -1.88 9.74 1.89
CA LEU A 100 -1.86 9.96 0.44
C LEU A 100 -1.71 11.44 0.08
N GLU A 101 -2.36 12.35 0.81
CA GLU A 101 -2.25 13.78 0.58
C GLU A 101 -0.82 14.28 0.85
N THR A 102 -0.21 13.82 1.93
CA THR A 102 1.16 14.19 2.29
C THR A 102 2.14 13.71 1.22
N LEU A 103 2.05 12.45 0.80
CA LEU A 103 2.92 11.87 -0.22
C LEU A 103 2.73 12.56 -1.58
N TRP A 104 1.48 12.84 -1.96
CA TRP A 104 1.15 13.58 -3.16
C TRP A 104 1.76 14.98 -3.16
N ASN A 105 1.57 15.73 -2.09
CA ASN A 105 2.10 17.09 -1.97
C ASN A 105 3.63 17.12 -1.97
N LEU A 106 4.29 16.16 -1.31
CA LEU A 106 5.75 16.03 -1.35
C LEU A 106 6.26 15.80 -2.77
N ARG A 107 5.60 14.91 -3.51
CA ARG A 107 5.93 14.62 -4.91
C ARG A 107 5.73 15.85 -5.79
N GLU A 108 4.58 16.54 -5.69
CA GLU A 108 4.28 17.73 -6.49
C GLU A 108 5.28 18.86 -6.24
N GLN A 109 5.63 19.12 -4.99
CA GLN A 109 6.57 20.16 -4.60
C GLN A 109 8.01 19.88 -5.01
N SER A 110 8.41 18.61 -4.98
CA SER A 110 9.79 18.22 -5.29
C SER A 110 10.01 17.89 -6.77
N GLY A 111 8.96 17.56 -7.52
CA GLY A 111 9.06 17.01 -8.87
C GLY A 111 9.69 15.60 -8.91
N ALA A 112 9.76 14.91 -7.77
CA ALA A 112 10.38 13.59 -7.66
C ALA A 112 9.50 12.51 -8.32
N ASP A 113 10.13 11.43 -8.78
CA ASP A 113 9.44 10.27 -9.35
C ASP A 113 8.75 9.42 -8.29
N ALA A 114 9.23 9.47 -7.03
CA ALA A 114 8.66 8.76 -5.89
C ALA A 114 8.72 9.61 -4.63
N ALA A 115 7.73 9.39 -3.74
CA ALA A 115 7.70 9.92 -2.38
C ALA A 115 7.57 8.78 -1.39
N ALA A 116 8.26 8.88 -0.25
CA ALA A 116 8.19 7.89 0.82
C ALA A 116 8.03 8.59 2.17
N CYS A 117 7.37 7.89 3.11
CA CYS A 117 7.22 8.34 4.49
C CYS A 117 7.71 7.27 5.47
N GLY A 118 7.74 7.63 6.75
CA GLY A 118 8.06 6.69 7.83
C GLY A 118 6.93 5.69 8.08
N LEU A 119 7.26 4.64 8.84
CA LEU A 119 6.32 3.63 9.33
C LEU A 119 6.15 3.78 10.84
N THR A 120 4.95 3.49 11.31
CA THR A 120 4.64 3.38 12.73
C THR A 120 4.17 1.96 13.03
N TYR A 121 4.84 1.27 13.94
CA TYR A 121 4.39 -0.03 14.41
C TYR A 121 3.39 0.12 15.54
N LEU A 122 2.27 -0.56 15.40
CA LEU A 122 1.30 -0.75 16.48
C LEU A 122 1.66 -2.04 17.23
N LEU A 123 2.05 -1.91 18.48
CA LEU A 123 2.38 -3.04 19.34
C LEU A 123 1.10 -3.65 19.94
N PRO A 124 1.12 -4.95 20.35
CA PRO A 124 -0.04 -5.60 20.95
C PRO A 124 -0.56 -4.92 22.21
N ASP A 125 0.30 -4.18 22.93
CA ASP A 125 -0.07 -3.40 24.12
C ASP A 125 -0.67 -2.01 23.81
N GLY A 126 -0.89 -1.72 22.52
CA GLY A 126 -1.44 -0.45 22.04
C GLY A 126 -0.42 0.68 21.95
N LYS A 127 0.84 0.44 22.29
CA LYS A 127 1.88 1.45 22.13
C LYS A 127 2.28 1.58 20.66
N GLN A 128 2.69 2.78 20.29
CA GLN A 128 3.22 3.09 18.97
C GLN A 128 4.75 3.20 19.03
N SER A 129 5.42 2.63 18.05
CA SER A 129 6.86 2.82 17.83
C SER A 129 7.05 3.36 16.43
N ALA A 130 7.50 4.62 16.32
CA ALA A 130 7.83 5.21 15.04
C ALA A 130 9.21 4.71 14.57
N GLN A 131 9.28 4.24 13.34
CA GLN A 131 10.54 3.92 12.68
C GLN A 131 10.65 4.75 11.41
N SER A 132 11.52 5.75 11.44
CA SER A 132 11.94 6.45 10.21
C SER A 132 13.17 5.74 9.67
N GLN A 133 13.11 5.32 8.41
CA GLN A 133 14.22 4.61 7.78
C GLN A 133 15.18 5.55 7.05
N LEU A 134 14.68 6.69 6.59
CA LEU A 134 15.49 7.68 5.88
C LEU A 134 15.33 9.06 6.54
N PRO A 135 16.41 9.83 6.68
CA PRO A 135 16.31 11.24 7.02
C PRO A 135 15.43 11.97 5.99
N ALA A 136 14.73 13.03 6.42
CA ALA A 136 13.96 13.85 5.49
C ALA A 136 14.91 14.51 4.47
N GLY A 137 14.55 14.41 3.17
CA GLY A 137 15.37 14.97 2.09
C GLY A 137 14.91 14.51 0.71
N ILE A 138 15.52 15.09 -0.31
CA ILE A 138 15.38 14.66 -1.70
C ILE A 138 16.65 13.90 -2.05
N TYR A 139 16.48 12.69 -2.57
CA TYR A 139 17.58 11.77 -2.85
C TYR A 139 17.61 11.44 -4.34
N GLY A 140 18.81 11.45 -4.93
CA GLY A 140 19.03 10.95 -6.27
C GLY A 140 19.08 9.42 -6.33
N GLU A 141 18.97 8.85 -7.52
CA GLU A 141 18.95 7.39 -7.75
C GLU A 141 20.13 6.66 -7.05
N LYS A 142 21.35 7.20 -7.19
CA LYS A 142 22.54 6.61 -6.58
C LYS A 142 22.45 6.57 -5.06
N GLU A 143 22.01 7.66 -4.44
CA GLU A 143 21.87 7.76 -2.98
C GLU A 143 20.79 6.81 -2.45
N ILE A 144 19.67 6.68 -3.18
CA ILE A 144 18.61 5.72 -2.82
C ILE A 144 19.14 4.30 -2.90
N ARG A 145 19.85 3.93 -3.96
CA ARG A 145 20.47 2.60 -4.09
C ARG A 145 21.41 2.30 -2.91
N GLU A 146 22.31 3.22 -2.58
CA GLU A 146 23.24 3.06 -1.47
C GLU A 146 22.51 2.94 -0.11
N LYS A 147 21.44 3.71 0.10
CA LYS A 147 20.66 3.69 1.35
C LYS A 147 19.77 2.45 1.48
N LEU A 148 19.18 1.97 0.37
CA LEU A 148 18.32 0.78 0.38
C LEU A 148 19.11 -0.53 0.39
N THR A 149 20.35 -0.54 -0.10
CA THR A 149 21.22 -1.74 -0.14
C THR A 149 22.31 -1.74 0.95
N GLY A 150 22.44 -0.66 1.70
CA GLY A 150 23.42 -0.52 2.77
C GLY A 150 23.01 -1.23 4.07
N PRO A 151 23.91 -1.29 5.07
CA PRO A 151 23.71 -2.04 6.32
C PRO A 151 22.58 -1.51 7.22
N LEU A 152 21.94 -0.39 6.85
CA LEU A 152 20.76 0.14 7.56
C LEU A 152 19.45 -0.55 7.16
N VAL A 153 19.47 -1.30 6.09
CA VAL A 153 18.36 -2.17 5.66
C VAL A 153 18.64 -3.55 6.24
N GLY A 154 18.44 -3.69 7.53
CA GLY A 154 18.50 -5.00 8.17
C GLY A 154 17.51 -5.95 7.49
N ASP A 155 17.85 -7.23 7.44
CA ASP A 155 17.28 -8.47 6.89
C ASP A 155 15.80 -8.54 6.43
N ARG A 156 15.07 -7.45 6.36
CA ARG A 156 13.63 -7.42 6.08
C ARG A 156 13.22 -6.78 4.75
N LEU A 157 14.14 -6.22 3.98
CA LEU A 157 13.88 -5.81 2.60
C LEU A 157 14.48 -6.83 1.64
N THR A 158 14.07 -8.08 1.76
CA THR A 158 14.56 -9.17 0.92
C THR A 158 13.81 -9.32 -0.39
N GLN A 159 13.00 -8.35 -0.80
CA GLN A 159 12.42 -8.39 -2.14
C GLN A 159 12.58 -7.03 -2.83
N PRO A 160 13.28 -6.99 -3.97
CA PRO A 160 13.27 -5.80 -4.81
C PRO A 160 11.85 -5.62 -5.35
N VAL A 161 11.25 -4.48 -5.02
CA VAL A 161 9.91 -4.11 -5.49
C VAL A 161 9.97 -3.60 -6.94
N PHE A 162 11.16 -3.56 -7.56
CA PHE A 162 11.33 -3.06 -8.90
C PHE A 162 12.24 -3.98 -9.73
N ASN A 163 11.66 -4.59 -10.72
CA ASN A 163 12.30 -4.97 -11.97
C ASN A 163 11.67 -4.14 -13.07
#